data_608d51330ee3d565446e14453bbde6b8
#
_entry.id   608d51330ee3d565446e14453bbde6b8
#
_cell.length_a   1.000
_cell.length_b   1.000
_cell.length_c   1.000
_cell.angle_alpha   90.00
_cell.angle_beta   90.00
_cell.angle_gamma   90.00
#
_symmetry.space_group_name_H-M   'P 1'
#
loop_
_entity.id
_entity.type
_entity.pdbx_description
1 polymer ?
#
loop_
_entity_poly.entity_id
_entity_poly.type
_entity_poly.pdbx_seq_one_letter_code
_entity_poly.pdbx_strand_id
1 'polypeptide(L)'
;MPSQFIAAYALAGFLAGATVTQDSNTQDSKVVIVENAGVYYEKKVDISAPASGLISEVAVEEGQAISKDEVIVQLDQRITKAELEVAKQEAEAAEKQAKDESNILYANKVSEVASAEYENFVDLLRKNATSPSELRRKKLEAEKSKLSIRVAELEREKNVATSLVTKEKVKAAEVQLALRQIKAPFNGLVARSYLEQDAWAKEGERILTVVAVEELKVEGNARGLEKLSPHVLFGSPVTIEVQVAKEMPPVVIEGTIGFVSPIVEADGSVPVWSKISNQQLNGQWLFREGMTASMKIQVVSPKGNEPVSQ
;
A
#
# COMPACT_ATOMS: atom_id res chain seq x y z
N MET A 1 45.02 -19.51 60.27
CA MET A 1 46.14 -18.94 61.08
C MET A 1 47.17 -18.32 60.13
N PRO A 2 47.84 -17.21 60.44
CA PRO A 2 47.45 -16.09 61.31
C PRO A 2 47.51 -14.75 60.52
N SER A 3 46.89 -13.77 61.08
CA SER A 3 47.38 -12.57 61.85
C SER A 3 47.45 -11.32 60.97
N GLN A 4 46.54 -10.38 61.24
CA GLN A 4 46.73 -9.11 61.99
C GLN A 4 47.78 -8.14 61.39
N PHE A 5 47.35 -6.93 61.03
CA PHE A 5 47.77 -5.79 61.83
C PHE A 5 46.95 -4.49 61.53
N ILE A 6 46.56 -3.88 62.59
CA ILE A 6 45.89 -2.61 62.79
C ILE A 6 46.84 -1.44 62.48
N ALA A 7 46.34 -0.34 61.92
CA ALA A 7 46.80 0.98 62.26
C ALA A 7 45.75 2.05 61.98
N ALA A 8 45.19 2.59 63.06
CA ALA A 8 44.40 3.83 63.08
C ALA A 8 45.31 5.04 62.96
N TYR A 9 44.91 6.05 62.19
CA TYR A 9 45.28 7.44 62.42
C TYR A 9 44.08 8.34 62.23
N ALA A 10 43.64 8.91 63.33
CA ALA A 10 42.76 10.05 63.40
C ALA A 10 43.53 11.32 63.11
N LEU A 11 43.02 12.22 62.29
CA LEU A 11 43.26 13.66 62.44
C LEU A 11 42.01 14.44 62.00
N ALA A 12 41.66 15.31 62.89
CA ALA A 12 40.48 16.18 62.89
C ALA A 12 40.67 17.39 61.94
N GLY A 13 39.54 17.90 61.46
CA GLY A 13 39.33 19.34 61.34
C GLY A 13 39.25 19.88 59.91
N PHE A 14 38.10 20.20 59.43
CA PHE A 14 37.71 21.60 59.15
C PHE A 14 36.28 21.63 58.63
N LEU A 15 35.37 22.27 59.39
CA LEU A 15 34.04 22.66 58.94
C LEU A 15 34.19 23.74 57.87
N ALA A 16 33.65 23.49 56.67
CA ALA A 16 33.19 24.54 55.79
C ALA A 16 31.82 24.09 55.27
N GLY A 17 30.77 24.69 55.83
CA GLY A 17 29.41 24.47 55.39
C GLY A 17 29.24 24.97 53.92
N ALA A 18 29.04 24.02 53.05
CA ALA A 18 28.43 24.29 51.75
C ALA A 18 26.98 23.77 51.87
N THR A 19 26.04 24.68 52.10
CA THR A 19 24.61 24.45 51.89
C THR A 19 24.43 24.12 50.42
N VAL A 20 24.34 22.83 50.11
CA VAL A 20 23.76 22.39 48.84
C VAL A 20 22.28 22.71 48.89
N THR A 21 21.91 23.85 48.35
CA THR A 21 20.55 24.11 47.97
C THR A 21 20.20 23.05 46.91
N GLN A 22 19.53 21.98 47.34
CA GLN A 22 18.74 21.17 46.42
C GLN A 22 17.66 22.09 45.82
N ASP A 23 17.95 22.61 44.65
CA ASP A 23 16.91 23.09 43.74
C ASP A 23 16.04 21.88 43.39
N SER A 24 15.03 21.67 44.22
CA SER A 24 13.88 20.85 43.87
C SER A 24 13.14 21.60 42.77
N ASN A 25 13.61 21.40 41.53
CA ASN A 25 12.92 21.82 40.33
C ASN A 25 11.67 20.94 40.21
N THR A 26 10.66 21.24 41.02
CA THR A 26 9.32 20.68 40.88
C THR A 26 8.78 21.26 39.58
N GLN A 27 9.05 20.58 38.48
CA GLN A 27 8.29 20.79 37.27
C GLN A 27 6.83 20.53 37.61
N ASP A 28 6.00 21.53 37.54
CA ASP A 28 4.56 21.45 37.71
C ASP A 28 4.01 20.63 36.53
N SER A 29 4.20 19.31 36.60
CA SER A 29 3.71 18.36 35.62
C SER A 29 2.22 18.17 35.86
N LYS A 30 1.42 18.86 35.04
CA LYS A 30 -0.03 18.67 35.08
C LYS A 30 -0.34 17.28 34.53
N VAL A 31 -0.93 16.42 35.38
CA VAL A 31 -1.39 15.10 34.97
C VAL A 31 -2.83 15.20 34.50
N VAL A 32 -3.09 14.74 33.28
CA VAL A 32 -4.44 14.60 32.72
C VAL A 32 -4.82 13.13 32.76
N ILE A 33 -5.92 12.83 33.42
CA ILE A 33 -6.43 11.47 33.54
C ILE A 33 -7.57 11.28 32.55
N VAL A 34 -7.47 10.24 31.73
CA VAL A 34 -8.52 9.78 30.83
C VAL A 34 -9.06 8.48 31.37
N GLU A 35 -10.26 8.54 31.91
CA GLU A 35 -10.99 7.37 32.39
C GLU A 35 -11.82 6.76 31.27
N ASN A 36 -12.10 5.46 31.32
CA ASN A 36 -12.92 4.74 30.33
C ASN A 36 -12.40 4.82 28.89
N ALA A 37 -11.08 4.79 28.70
CA ALA A 37 -10.49 4.60 27.40
C ALA A 37 -10.77 3.17 26.90
N GLY A 38 -10.96 3.01 25.58
CA GLY A 38 -11.17 1.73 24.94
C GLY A 38 -9.91 1.24 24.23
N VAL A 39 -9.70 -0.06 24.24
CA VAL A 39 -8.66 -0.72 23.42
C VAL A 39 -9.25 -1.12 22.09
N TYR A 40 -8.58 -0.78 21.00
CA TYR A 40 -9.00 -1.07 19.62
C TYR A 40 -7.82 -1.64 18.82
N TYR A 41 -8.09 -2.47 17.82
CA TYR A 41 -7.08 -2.82 16.84
C TYR A 41 -6.67 -1.59 16.01
N GLU A 42 -5.39 -1.41 15.77
CA GLU A 42 -4.93 -0.32 14.91
C GLU A 42 -5.44 -0.49 13.48
N LYS A 43 -5.47 -1.74 13.01
CA LYS A 43 -6.00 -2.10 11.68
C LYS A 43 -7.01 -3.21 11.83
N LYS A 44 -8.22 -2.94 11.38
CA LYS A 44 -9.33 -3.89 11.26
C LYS A 44 -9.99 -3.67 9.92
N VAL A 45 -9.98 -4.67 9.07
CA VAL A 45 -10.50 -4.57 7.70
C VAL A 45 -11.46 -5.73 7.44
N ASP A 46 -12.63 -5.38 6.95
CA ASP A 46 -13.57 -6.33 6.38
C ASP A 46 -13.16 -6.59 4.93
N ILE A 47 -12.74 -7.79 4.65
CA ILE A 47 -12.37 -8.24 3.31
C ILE A 47 -13.65 -8.58 2.57
N SER A 48 -13.89 -7.89 1.46
CA SER A 48 -15.05 -8.10 0.60
C SER A 48 -14.64 -8.71 -0.74
N ALA A 49 -15.57 -9.39 -1.40
CA ALA A 49 -15.36 -9.95 -2.72
C ALA A 49 -15.14 -8.82 -3.76
N PRO A 50 -14.02 -8.80 -4.48
CA PRO A 50 -13.76 -7.80 -5.51
C PRO A 50 -14.51 -8.07 -6.82
N ALA A 51 -15.08 -9.26 -6.97
CA ALA A 51 -15.90 -9.67 -8.11
C ALA A 51 -16.87 -10.76 -7.66
N SER A 52 -18.03 -10.86 -8.33
CA SER A 52 -18.97 -11.94 -8.06
C SER A 52 -18.45 -13.29 -8.57
N GLY A 53 -18.67 -14.35 -7.79
CA GLY A 53 -18.28 -15.71 -8.17
C GLY A 53 -18.45 -16.73 -7.08
N LEU A 54 -18.30 -18.01 -7.45
CA LEU A 54 -18.26 -19.11 -6.51
C LEU A 54 -16.95 -19.10 -5.74
N ILE A 55 -16.98 -19.26 -4.43
CA ILE A 55 -15.78 -19.44 -3.60
C ILE A 55 -15.29 -20.88 -3.81
N SER A 56 -14.14 -21.03 -4.48
CA SER A 56 -13.55 -22.34 -4.71
C SER A 56 -12.79 -22.86 -3.49
N GLU A 57 -12.22 -21.93 -2.70
CA GLU A 57 -11.44 -22.28 -1.53
C GLU A 57 -11.39 -21.11 -0.55
N VAL A 58 -11.48 -21.39 0.74
CA VAL A 58 -11.13 -20.52 1.85
C VAL A 58 -9.92 -21.14 2.51
N ALA A 59 -8.73 -20.55 2.25
CA ALA A 59 -7.44 -21.13 2.64
C ALA A 59 -7.09 -20.90 4.14
N VAL A 60 -7.95 -20.23 4.89
CA VAL A 60 -7.71 -19.81 6.27
C VAL A 60 -8.90 -20.07 7.16
N GLU A 61 -8.64 -20.30 8.46
CA GLU A 61 -9.66 -20.52 9.48
C GLU A 61 -9.75 -19.34 10.45
N GLU A 62 -10.85 -19.20 11.16
CA GLU A 62 -11.00 -18.23 12.25
C GLU A 62 -9.92 -18.48 13.34
N GLY A 63 -9.24 -17.43 13.76
CA GLY A 63 -8.13 -17.50 14.72
C GLY A 63 -6.76 -17.81 14.10
N GLN A 64 -6.69 -18.10 12.81
CA GLN A 64 -5.42 -18.35 12.12
C GLN A 64 -4.66 -17.05 11.86
N ALA A 65 -3.33 -17.08 12.07
CA ALA A 65 -2.43 -16.00 11.69
C ALA A 65 -2.18 -16.04 10.18
N ILE A 66 -2.17 -14.87 9.55
CA ILE A 66 -1.95 -14.68 8.12
C ILE A 66 -0.86 -13.67 7.87
N SER A 67 -0.15 -13.85 6.76
CA SER A 67 0.88 -12.93 6.29
C SER A 67 0.36 -11.99 5.20
N LYS A 68 0.94 -10.80 5.11
CA LYS A 68 0.62 -9.87 4.03
C LYS A 68 0.82 -10.54 2.66
N ASP A 69 -0.08 -10.25 1.71
CA ASP A 69 -0.11 -10.78 0.34
C ASP A 69 -0.37 -12.31 0.23
N GLU A 70 -0.59 -12.99 1.34
CA GLU A 70 -1.05 -14.39 1.38
C GLU A 70 -2.46 -14.52 0.78
N VAL A 71 -2.69 -15.54 -0.05
CA VAL A 71 -4.01 -15.80 -0.62
C VAL A 71 -4.89 -16.42 0.46
N ILE A 72 -5.94 -15.72 0.86
CA ILE A 72 -6.85 -16.12 1.93
C ILE A 72 -8.16 -16.71 1.42
N VAL A 73 -8.62 -16.24 0.24
CA VAL A 73 -9.82 -16.76 -0.43
C VAL A 73 -9.58 -16.81 -1.93
N GLN A 74 -10.05 -17.87 -2.55
CA GLN A 74 -9.97 -18.05 -4.00
C GLN A 74 -11.37 -18.20 -4.58
N LEU A 75 -11.72 -17.34 -5.54
CA LEU A 75 -12.91 -17.48 -6.36
C LEU A 75 -12.64 -18.40 -7.55
N ASP A 76 -13.68 -18.98 -8.14
CA ASP A 76 -13.54 -19.82 -9.34
C ASP A 76 -12.87 -19.04 -10.49
N GLN A 77 -11.76 -19.58 -10.97
CA GLN A 77 -10.87 -18.97 -11.96
C GLN A 77 -10.98 -19.60 -13.35
N ARG A 78 -11.78 -20.66 -13.52
CA ARG A 78 -11.80 -21.46 -14.76
C ARG A 78 -12.10 -20.61 -15.99
N ILE A 79 -13.12 -19.76 -15.90
CA ILE A 79 -13.52 -18.88 -17.01
C ILE A 79 -12.46 -17.81 -17.27
N THR A 80 -12.02 -17.10 -16.23
CA THR A 80 -11.03 -16.01 -16.38
C THR A 80 -9.67 -16.49 -16.84
N LYS A 81 -9.26 -17.72 -16.47
CA LYS A 81 -8.05 -18.36 -17.02
C LYS A 81 -8.19 -18.65 -18.52
N ALA A 82 -9.34 -19.15 -18.95
CA ALA A 82 -9.59 -19.40 -20.36
C ALA A 82 -9.62 -18.09 -21.17
N GLU A 83 -10.24 -17.04 -20.65
CA GLU A 83 -10.28 -15.71 -21.26
C GLU A 83 -8.87 -15.11 -21.41
N LEU A 84 -8.03 -15.25 -20.36
CA LEU A 84 -6.63 -14.81 -20.42
C LEU A 84 -5.84 -15.56 -21.50
N GLU A 85 -6.05 -16.86 -21.62
CA GLU A 85 -5.35 -17.66 -22.64
C GLU A 85 -5.78 -17.25 -24.05
N VAL A 86 -7.07 -17.01 -24.28
CA VAL A 86 -7.58 -16.47 -25.55
C VAL A 86 -6.94 -15.11 -25.86
N ALA A 87 -6.92 -14.19 -24.89
CA ALA A 87 -6.31 -12.87 -25.07
C ALA A 87 -4.81 -12.96 -25.41
N LYS A 88 -4.07 -13.91 -24.80
CA LYS A 88 -2.66 -14.17 -25.11
C LYS A 88 -2.47 -14.65 -26.55
N GLN A 89 -3.31 -15.58 -27.02
CA GLN A 89 -3.25 -16.09 -28.39
C GLN A 89 -3.56 -14.99 -29.40
N GLU A 90 -4.57 -14.14 -29.14
CA GLU A 90 -4.88 -12.97 -29.97
C GLU A 90 -3.69 -11.99 -30.03
N ALA A 91 -3.04 -11.72 -28.92
CA ALA A 91 -1.90 -10.81 -28.85
C ALA A 91 -0.68 -11.39 -29.60
N GLU A 92 -0.42 -12.69 -29.48
CA GLU A 92 0.66 -13.37 -30.19
C GLU A 92 0.43 -13.33 -31.74
N ALA A 93 -0.81 -13.60 -32.17
CA ALA A 93 -1.16 -13.51 -33.59
C ALA A 93 -0.98 -12.09 -34.15
N ALA A 94 -1.47 -11.08 -33.42
CA ALA A 94 -1.33 -9.68 -33.79
C ALA A 94 0.15 -9.23 -33.79
N GLU A 95 0.96 -9.72 -32.86
CA GLU A 95 2.39 -9.43 -32.84
C GLU A 95 3.13 -10.02 -34.03
N LYS A 96 2.80 -11.25 -34.44
CA LYS A 96 3.35 -11.87 -35.65
C LYS A 96 3.01 -11.05 -36.89
N GLN A 97 1.75 -10.59 -37.01
CA GLN A 97 1.33 -9.72 -38.12
C GLN A 97 2.05 -8.36 -38.11
N ALA A 98 2.26 -7.76 -36.95
CA ALA A 98 2.96 -6.49 -36.80
C ALA A 98 4.45 -6.58 -37.16
N LYS A 99 5.06 -7.75 -36.99
CA LYS A 99 6.47 -8.04 -37.32
C LYS A 99 6.66 -8.45 -38.79
N ASP A 100 5.60 -8.75 -39.49
CA ASP A 100 5.67 -9.16 -40.90
C ASP A 100 5.93 -7.95 -41.82
N GLU A 101 7.10 -7.92 -42.44
CA GLU A 101 7.56 -6.90 -43.36
C GLU A 101 7.50 -7.37 -44.81
N SER A 102 6.95 -8.55 -45.10
CA SER A 102 6.93 -9.16 -46.43
C SER A 102 6.28 -8.26 -47.47
N ASN A 103 5.16 -7.61 -47.11
CA ASN A 103 4.44 -6.69 -48.02
C ASN A 103 5.28 -5.45 -48.35
N ILE A 104 6.00 -4.90 -47.38
CA ILE A 104 6.89 -3.74 -47.60
C ILE A 104 8.06 -4.14 -48.46
N LEU A 105 8.68 -5.29 -48.20
CA LEU A 105 9.79 -5.80 -49.02
C LEU A 105 9.35 -6.04 -50.46
N TYR A 106 8.18 -6.66 -50.66
CA TYR A 106 7.61 -6.87 -52.00
C TYR A 106 7.35 -5.53 -52.71
N ALA A 107 6.69 -4.57 -52.06
CA ALA A 107 6.40 -3.26 -52.64
C ALA A 107 7.69 -2.49 -53.02
N ASN A 108 8.74 -2.59 -52.18
CA ASN A 108 10.05 -2.01 -52.46
C ASN A 108 10.67 -2.62 -53.72
N LYS A 109 10.64 -3.96 -53.87
CA LYS A 109 11.20 -4.63 -55.05
C LYS A 109 10.43 -4.30 -56.33
N VAL A 110 9.10 -4.22 -56.26
CA VAL A 110 8.27 -3.78 -57.39
C VAL A 110 8.60 -2.34 -57.79
N SER A 111 8.78 -1.46 -56.80
CA SER A 111 9.13 -0.05 -57.07
C SER A 111 10.55 0.11 -57.63
N GLU A 112 11.50 -0.70 -57.17
CA GLU A 112 12.86 -0.74 -57.71
C GLU A 112 12.86 -1.09 -59.20
N VAL A 113 12.13 -2.16 -59.60
CA VAL A 113 12.00 -2.59 -60.98
C VAL A 113 11.31 -1.52 -61.84
N ALA A 114 10.17 -0.99 -61.40
CA ALA A 114 9.43 0.04 -62.17
C ALA A 114 10.25 1.33 -62.33
N SER A 115 11.06 1.70 -61.33
CA SER A 115 11.94 2.87 -61.42
C SER A 115 13.09 2.65 -62.41
N ALA A 116 13.71 1.46 -62.37
CA ALA A 116 14.76 1.10 -63.35
C ALA A 116 14.23 1.06 -64.80
N GLU A 117 13.02 0.52 -65.00
CA GLU A 117 12.36 0.57 -66.31
C GLU A 117 12.11 2.02 -66.76
N TYR A 118 11.61 2.88 -65.91
CA TYR A 118 11.41 4.29 -66.22
C TYR A 118 12.73 4.95 -66.65
N GLU A 119 13.82 4.76 -65.91
CA GLU A 119 15.14 5.29 -66.25
C GLU A 119 15.63 4.79 -67.61
N ASN A 120 15.47 3.50 -67.92
CA ASN A 120 15.79 2.93 -69.24
C ASN A 120 14.98 3.61 -70.32
N PHE A 121 13.69 3.88 -70.15
CA PHE A 121 12.85 4.57 -71.12
C PHE A 121 13.23 6.04 -71.27
N VAL A 122 13.75 6.71 -70.26
CA VAL A 122 14.33 8.06 -70.38
C VAL A 122 15.53 8.04 -71.33
N ASP A 123 16.41 7.05 -71.25
CA ASP A 123 17.58 6.91 -72.09
C ASP A 123 17.20 6.51 -73.50
N LEU A 124 16.18 5.66 -73.67
CA LEU A 124 15.65 5.33 -75.02
C LEU A 124 15.01 6.55 -75.68
N LEU A 125 14.34 7.43 -75.01
CA LEU A 125 13.79 8.66 -75.55
C LEU A 125 14.88 9.62 -75.99
N ARG A 126 15.98 9.75 -75.27
CA ARG A 126 17.17 10.53 -75.68
C ARG A 126 17.76 10.02 -76.91
N LYS A 127 17.66 8.72 -77.23
CA LYS A 127 18.14 8.06 -78.43
C LYS A 127 17.08 8.04 -79.59
N ASN A 128 15.91 8.71 -79.40
CA ASN A 128 14.75 8.67 -80.31
C ASN A 128 14.22 7.23 -80.52
N ALA A 129 14.40 6.29 -79.55
CA ALA A 129 14.02 4.89 -79.70
C ALA A 129 12.69 4.53 -79.00
N THR A 130 11.97 5.53 -78.50
CA THR A 130 10.64 5.34 -77.85
C THR A 130 9.78 6.58 -78.01
N SER A 131 8.46 6.47 -77.72
CA SER A 131 7.52 7.59 -77.77
C SER A 131 7.38 8.34 -76.48
N PRO A 132 7.06 9.67 -76.49
CA PRO A 132 6.77 10.41 -75.28
C PRO A 132 5.57 9.85 -74.49
N SER A 133 4.63 9.19 -75.14
CA SER A 133 3.46 8.56 -74.51
C SER A 133 3.85 7.32 -73.65
N GLU A 134 4.78 6.51 -74.11
CA GLU A 134 5.30 5.36 -73.44
C GLU A 134 6.14 5.78 -72.20
N LEU A 135 6.97 6.82 -72.33
CA LEU A 135 7.68 7.37 -71.20
C LEU A 135 6.71 7.85 -70.16
N ARG A 136 5.63 8.57 -70.48
CA ARG A 136 4.61 8.99 -69.51
C ARG A 136 3.94 7.80 -68.79
N ARG A 137 3.66 6.70 -69.51
CA ARG A 137 3.10 5.49 -68.99
C ARG A 137 4.05 4.86 -67.95
N LYS A 138 5.34 4.72 -68.28
CA LYS A 138 6.36 4.18 -67.41
C LYS A 138 6.60 5.07 -66.17
N LYS A 139 6.56 6.38 -66.31
CA LYS A 139 6.60 7.33 -65.23
C LYS A 139 5.44 7.13 -64.26
N LEU A 140 4.20 7.02 -64.77
CA LEU A 140 3.03 6.77 -63.94
C LEU A 140 3.10 5.43 -63.21
N GLU A 141 3.62 4.38 -63.88
CA GLU A 141 3.84 3.07 -63.29
C GLU A 141 4.85 3.12 -62.13
N ALA A 142 5.98 3.84 -62.27
CA ALA A 142 6.96 4.07 -61.23
C ALA A 142 6.39 4.91 -60.06
N GLU A 143 5.58 5.94 -60.35
CA GLU A 143 4.91 6.72 -59.32
C GLU A 143 3.88 5.89 -58.57
N LYS A 144 3.09 5.05 -59.24
CA LYS A 144 2.12 4.15 -58.65
C LYS A 144 2.80 3.12 -57.76
N SER A 145 3.94 2.56 -58.17
CA SER A 145 4.69 1.59 -57.36
C SER A 145 5.28 2.23 -56.09
N LYS A 146 5.72 3.48 -56.14
CA LYS A 146 6.13 4.24 -54.95
C LYS A 146 4.99 4.44 -53.97
N LEU A 147 3.78 4.71 -54.43
CA LEU A 147 2.60 4.82 -53.56
C LEU A 147 2.23 3.48 -52.93
N SER A 148 2.49 2.34 -53.62
CA SER A 148 2.24 1.02 -53.00
C SER A 148 3.14 0.74 -51.81
N ILE A 149 4.35 1.29 -51.76
CA ILE A 149 5.23 1.21 -50.56
C ILE A 149 4.53 1.91 -49.39
N ARG A 150 4.03 3.13 -49.61
CA ARG A 150 3.34 3.89 -48.55
C ARG A 150 2.10 3.18 -48.06
N VAL A 151 1.35 2.51 -48.91
CA VAL A 151 0.19 1.69 -48.51
C VAL A 151 0.64 0.52 -47.62
N ALA A 152 1.72 -0.19 -48.00
CA ALA A 152 2.25 -1.29 -47.21
C ALA A 152 2.79 -0.83 -45.82
N GLU A 153 3.44 0.35 -45.77
CA GLU A 153 3.88 0.96 -44.51
C GLU A 153 2.71 1.30 -43.60
N LEU A 154 1.64 1.92 -44.13
CA LEU A 154 0.43 2.25 -43.37
C LEU A 154 -0.27 0.99 -42.85
N GLU A 155 -0.29 -0.09 -43.64
CA GLU A 155 -0.84 -1.37 -43.18
C GLU A 155 -0.02 -1.94 -42.01
N ARG A 156 1.31 -1.89 -42.08
CA ARG A 156 2.19 -2.28 -40.98
C ARG A 156 1.95 -1.39 -39.76
N GLU A 157 1.87 -0.07 -39.89
CA GLU A 157 1.55 0.85 -38.79
C GLU A 157 0.23 0.47 -38.11
N LYS A 158 -0.81 0.13 -38.89
CA LYS A 158 -2.09 -0.36 -38.39
C LYS A 158 -1.93 -1.68 -37.62
N ASN A 159 -1.14 -2.64 -38.14
CA ASN A 159 -0.90 -3.92 -37.49
C ASN A 159 -0.13 -3.74 -36.18
N VAL A 160 0.83 -2.81 -36.12
CA VAL A 160 1.53 -2.43 -34.87
C VAL A 160 0.55 -1.86 -33.85
N ALA A 161 -0.32 -0.93 -34.25
CA ALA A 161 -1.35 -0.37 -33.38
C ALA A 161 -2.30 -1.46 -32.86
N THR A 162 -2.71 -2.41 -33.72
CA THR A 162 -3.55 -3.55 -33.32
C THR A 162 -2.83 -4.44 -32.29
N SER A 163 -1.54 -4.71 -32.49
CA SER A 163 -0.73 -5.48 -31.54
C SER A 163 -0.65 -4.80 -30.15
N LEU A 164 -0.54 -3.48 -30.10
CA LEU A 164 -0.57 -2.74 -28.84
C LEU A 164 -1.93 -2.88 -28.13
N VAL A 165 -3.03 -2.75 -28.88
CA VAL A 165 -4.38 -2.92 -28.32
C VAL A 165 -4.58 -4.33 -27.74
N THR A 166 -4.13 -5.38 -28.47
CA THR A 166 -4.27 -6.76 -27.97
C THR A 166 -3.38 -7.03 -26.74
N LYS A 167 -2.20 -6.41 -26.65
CA LYS A 167 -1.37 -6.47 -25.43
C LYS A 167 -2.07 -5.85 -24.22
N GLU A 168 -2.78 -4.74 -24.39
CA GLU A 168 -3.56 -4.14 -23.31
C GLU A 168 -4.77 -5.03 -22.91
N LYS A 169 -5.38 -5.76 -23.86
CA LYS A 169 -6.41 -6.76 -23.52
C LYS A 169 -5.86 -7.88 -22.65
N VAL A 170 -4.63 -8.35 -22.90
CA VAL A 170 -3.97 -9.35 -22.04
C VAL A 170 -3.84 -8.82 -20.61
N LYS A 171 -3.34 -7.59 -20.44
CA LYS A 171 -3.23 -6.96 -19.12
C LYS A 171 -4.58 -6.86 -18.42
N ALA A 172 -5.62 -6.48 -19.14
CA ALA A 172 -6.98 -6.42 -18.59
C ALA A 172 -7.46 -7.80 -18.11
N ALA A 173 -7.22 -8.86 -18.89
CA ALA A 173 -7.56 -10.24 -18.50
C ALA A 173 -6.72 -10.72 -17.30
N GLU A 174 -5.45 -10.33 -17.18
CA GLU A 174 -4.60 -10.62 -16.02
C GLU A 174 -5.15 -9.96 -14.74
N VAL A 175 -5.60 -8.71 -14.82
CA VAL A 175 -6.26 -8.02 -13.70
C VAL A 175 -7.54 -8.74 -13.31
N GLN A 176 -8.38 -9.13 -14.25
CA GLN A 176 -9.60 -9.90 -13.97
C GLN A 176 -9.31 -11.23 -13.28
N LEU A 177 -8.25 -11.92 -13.69
CA LEU A 177 -7.79 -13.14 -13.03
C LEU A 177 -7.26 -12.86 -11.62
N ALA A 178 -6.50 -11.79 -11.43
CA ALA A 178 -5.97 -11.39 -10.12
C ALA A 178 -7.09 -11.07 -9.12
N LEU A 179 -8.20 -10.46 -9.57
CA LEU A 179 -9.39 -10.20 -8.75
C LEU A 179 -10.08 -11.48 -8.24
N ARG A 180 -9.76 -12.64 -8.81
CA ARG A 180 -10.26 -13.94 -8.32
C ARG A 180 -9.45 -14.50 -7.14
N GLN A 181 -8.31 -13.87 -6.80
CA GLN A 181 -7.50 -14.22 -5.65
C GLN A 181 -7.53 -13.07 -4.64
N ILE A 182 -8.14 -13.33 -3.51
CA ILE A 182 -8.27 -12.34 -2.44
C ILE A 182 -7.11 -12.56 -1.48
N LYS A 183 -6.29 -11.50 -1.30
CA LYS A 183 -5.07 -11.54 -0.51
C LYS A 183 -5.20 -10.74 0.77
N ALA A 184 -4.45 -11.14 1.79
CA ALA A 184 -4.36 -10.42 3.05
C ALA A 184 -3.68 -9.04 2.84
N PRO A 185 -4.27 -7.93 3.30
CA PRO A 185 -3.71 -6.59 3.11
C PRO A 185 -2.54 -6.28 4.07
N PHE A 186 -2.42 -7.01 5.17
CA PHE A 186 -1.37 -6.88 6.18
C PHE A 186 -1.22 -8.19 6.98
N ASN A 187 -0.14 -8.29 7.77
CA ASN A 187 0.03 -9.40 8.72
C ASN A 187 -0.97 -9.27 9.86
N GLY A 188 -1.67 -10.34 10.17
CA GLY A 188 -2.71 -10.28 11.18
C GLY A 188 -3.32 -11.63 11.49
N LEU A 189 -4.54 -11.59 11.99
CA LEU A 189 -5.31 -12.76 12.39
C LEU A 189 -6.71 -12.67 11.79
N VAL A 190 -7.23 -13.79 11.33
CA VAL A 190 -8.62 -13.90 10.89
C VAL A 190 -9.54 -13.83 12.10
N ALA A 191 -10.27 -12.73 12.23
CA ALA A 191 -11.16 -12.52 13.35
C ALA A 191 -12.52 -13.20 13.17
N ARG A 192 -13.02 -13.24 11.93
CA ARG A 192 -14.33 -13.84 11.59
C ARG A 192 -14.39 -14.20 10.11
N SER A 193 -15.02 -15.32 9.81
CA SER A 193 -15.46 -15.72 8.46
C SER A 193 -16.97 -15.60 8.35
N TYR A 194 -17.47 -15.09 7.22
CA TYR A 194 -18.91 -14.91 6.96
C TYR A 194 -19.40 -15.82 5.84
N LEU A 195 -18.52 -16.19 4.91
CA LEU A 195 -18.79 -17.06 3.80
C LEU A 195 -17.84 -18.26 3.83
N GLU A 196 -18.34 -19.40 3.44
CA GLU A 196 -17.61 -20.67 3.40
C GLU A 196 -17.31 -21.07 1.95
N GLN A 197 -16.50 -22.10 1.79
CA GLN A 197 -16.28 -22.75 0.51
C GLN A 197 -17.62 -23.17 -0.13
N ASP A 198 -17.70 -23.17 -1.45
CA ASP A 198 -18.88 -23.43 -2.26
C ASP A 198 -20.04 -22.42 -2.11
N ALA A 199 -19.87 -21.35 -1.33
CA ALA A 199 -20.80 -20.24 -1.30
C ALA A 199 -20.62 -19.32 -2.52
N TRP A 200 -21.71 -18.66 -2.93
CA TRP A 200 -21.66 -17.63 -3.97
C TRP A 200 -21.45 -16.26 -3.35
N ALA A 201 -20.30 -15.63 -3.61
CA ALA A 201 -20.02 -14.27 -3.20
C ALA A 201 -20.48 -13.25 -4.25
N LYS A 202 -21.16 -12.19 -3.82
CA LYS A 202 -21.47 -11.02 -4.65
C LYS A 202 -20.37 -9.99 -4.52
N GLU A 203 -20.16 -9.20 -5.57
CA GLU A 203 -19.23 -8.07 -5.51
C GLU A 203 -19.58 -7.12 -4.36
N GLY A 204 -18.59 -6.76 -3.54
CA GLY A 204 -18.74 -5.96 -2.33
C GLY A 204 -19.25 -6.73 -1.10
N GLU A 205 -19.64 -7.98 -1.22
CA GLU A 205 -20.08 -8.80 -0.09
C GLU A 205 -18.90 -9.17 0.82
N ARG A 206 -19.11 -9.03 2.12
CA ARG A 206 -18.09 -9.29 3.14
C ARG A 206 -17.86 -10.82 3.25
N ILE A 207 -16.59 -11.23 3.12
CA ILE A 207 -16.21 -12.64 3.21
C ILE A 207 -15.60 -12.94 4.58
N LEU A 208 -14.65 -12.13 5.03
CA LEU A 208 -14.01 -12.30 6.33
C LEU A 208 -13.50 -10.97 6.90
N THR A 209 -13.24 -10.95 8.21
CA THR A 209 -12.61 -9.79 8.89
C THR A 209 -11.22 -10.18 9.34
N VAL A 210 -10.25 -9.32 9.01
CA VAL A 210 -8.85 -9.45 9.42
C VAL A 210 -8.48 -8.32 10.38
N VAL A 211 -7.72 -8.64 11.43
CA VAL A 211 -7.25 -7.69 12.43
C VAL A 211 -5.74 -7.78 12.61
N ALA A 212 -5.08 -6.63 12.76
CA ALA A 212 -3.68 -6.59 13.18
C ALA A 212 -3.63 -6.68 14.71
N VAL A 213 -3.16 -7.81 15.23
CA VAL A 213 -3.18 -8.08 16.68
C VAL A 213 -1.93 -7.62 17.40
N GLU A 214 -0.85 -7.33 16.69
CA GLU A 214 0.44 -6.95 17.29
C GLU A 214 0.44 -5.51 17.79
N GLU A 215 -0.25 -4.60 17.10
CA GLU A 215 -0.36 -3.20 17.45
C GLU A 215 -1.82 -2.83 17.71
N LEU A 216 -2.03 -2.20 18.86
CA LEU A 216 -3.34 -1.72 19.29
C LEU A 216 -3.26 -0.23 19.54
N LYS A 217 -4.40 0.43 19.52
CA LYS A 217 -4.55 1.80 20.00
C LYS A 217 -5.45 1.83 21.23
N VAL A 218 -5.09 2.64 22.21
CA VAL A 218 -5.94 2.99 23.32
C VAL A 218 -6.45 4.39 23.07
N GLU A 219 -7.74 4.53 22.95
CA GLU A 219 -8.42 5.78 22.63
C GLU A 219 -9.37 6.17 23.75
N GLY A 220 -9.37 7.44 24.10
CA GLY A 220 -10.28 7.97 25.11
C GLY A 220 -10.39 9.49 25.04
N ASN A 221 -11.32 10.03 25.79
CA ASN A 221 -11.65 11.44 25.79
C ASN A 221 -10.99 12.16 26.98
N ALA A 222 -10.00 12.99 26.68
CA ALA A 222 -9.30 13.79 27.68
C ALA A 222 -10.12 15.03 28.05
N ARG A 223 -10.34 15.26 29.35
CA ARG A 223 -11.08 16.41 29.88
C ARG A 223 -10.14 17.42 30.56
N GLY A 224 -10.59 18.66 30.70
CA GLY A 224 -9.82 19.71 31.38
C GLY A 224 -8.67 20.28 30.53
N LEU A 225 -8.73 20.08 29.22
CA LEU A 225 -7.76 20.58 28.24
C LEU A 225 -8.09 21.97 27.70
N GLU A 226 -9.21 22.59 28.14
CA GLU A 226 -9.70 23.88 27.65
C GLU A 226 -8.68 25.02 27.75
N LYS A 227 -7.65 24.84 28.60
CA LYS A 227 -6.54 25.81 28.79
C LYS A 227 -5.21 25.33 28.20
N LEU A 228 -5.17 24.17 27.55
CA LEU A 228 -3.96 23.57 27.01
C LEU A 228 -4.05 23.53 25.48
N SER A 229 -3.03 24.05 24.82
CA SER A 229 -2.93 23.89 23.37
C SER A 229 -2.80 22.39 23.02
N PRO A 230 -3.55 21.87 22.04
CA PRO A 230 -3.44 20.46 21.60
C PRO A 230 -2.01 20.02 21.28
N HIS A 231 -1.17 20.94 20.81
CA HIS A 231 0.23 20.69 20.50
C HIS A 231 1.08 20.24 21.73
N VAL A 232 0.66 20.60 22.93
CA VAL A 232 1.40 20.26 24.17
C VAL A 232 1.20 18.80 24.55
N LEU A 233 0.10 18.20 24.11
CA LEU A 233 -0.24 16.80 24.42
C LEU A 233 0.41 15.82 23.45
N PHE A 234 0.61 16.21 22.21
CA PHE A 234 1.21 15.35 21.21
C PHE A 234 2.65 14.99 21.63
N GLY A 235 2.97 13.69 21.64
CA GLY A 235 4.27 13.20 22.08
C GLY A 235 4.49 13.18 23.59
N SER A 236 3.50 13.62 24.41
CA SER A 236 3.60 13.56 25.87
C SER A 236 3.66 12.12 26.36
N PRO A 237 4.46 11.83 27.39
CA PRO A 237 4.47 10.51 28.01
C PRO A 237 3.11 10.17 28.59
N VAL A 238 2.69 8.94 28.42
CA VAL A 238 1.44 8.41 28.96
C VAL A 238 1.65 7.06 29.61
N THR A 239 1.10 6.90 30.81
CA THR A 239 0.99 5.62 31.48
C THR A 239 -0.43 5.09 31.25
N ILE A 240 -0.52 3.91 30.64
CA ILE A 240 -1.78 3.26 30.27
C ILE A 240 -1.98 2.05 31.15
N GLU A 241 -3.11 1.98 31.82
CA GLU A 241 -3.51 0.87 32.69
C GLU A 241 -4.65 0.13 31.97
N VAL A 242 -4.39 -1.08 31.45
CA VAL A 242 -5.38 -1.91 30.75
C VAL A 242 -5.94 -2.97 31.69
N GLN A 243 -7.25 -3.01 31.83
CA GLN A 243 -7.94 -4.03 32.65
C GLN A 243 -8.15 -5.30 31.83
N VAL A 244 -7.31 -6.32 32.07
CA VAL A 244 -7.39 -7.61 31.34
C VAL A 244 -8.51 -8.49 31.87
N ALA A 245 -8.69 -8.54 33.22
CA ALA A 245 -9.78 -9.25 33.84
C ALA A 245 -10.22 -8.52 35.12
N LYS A 246 -11.49 -8.67 35.50
CA LYS A 246 -12.09 -7.93 36.65
C LYS A 246 -11.37 -8.14 37.99
N GLU A 247 -10.79 -9.32 38.21
CA GLU A 247 -10.14 -9.70 39.45
C GLU A 247 -8.62 -9.62 39.41
N MET A 248 -8.04 -9.26 38.27
CA MET A 248 -6.59 -9.10 38.13
C MET A 248 -6.20 -7.63 38.22
N PRO A 249 -5.01 -7.32 38.73
CA PRO A 249 -4.50 -5.94 38.64
C PRO A 249 -4.36 -5.51 37.20
N PRO A 250 -4.59 -4.22 36.87
CA PRO A 250 -4.41 -3.72 35.53
C PRO A 250 -2.95 -3.87 35.07
N VAL A 251 -2.76 -4.16 33.81
CA VAL A 251 -1.44 -4.20 33.21
C VAL A 251 -1.03 -2.78 32.84
N VAL A 252 0.12 -2.35 33.35
CA VAL A 252 0.64 -0.99 33.13
C VAL A 252 1.58 -1.00 31.96
N ILE A 253 1.36 -0.08 31.02
CA ILE A 253 2.17 0.10 29.82
C ILE A 253 2.56 1.56 29.73
N GLU A 254 3.81 1.83 29.43
CA GLU A 254 4.28 3.17 29.11
C GLU A 254 4.23 3.40 27.60
N GLY A 255 3.82 4.60 27.21
CA GLY A 255 3.69 5.00 25.83
C GLY A 255 3.80 6.50 25.63
N THR A 256 3.45 6.96 24.46
CA THR A 256 3.37 8.38 24.12
C THR A 256 2.06 8.67 23.40
N ILE A 257 1.53 9.86 23.59
CA ILE A 257 0.33 10.30 22.85
C ILE A 257 0.67 10.45 21.38
N GLY A 258 0.08 9.60 20.56
CA GLY A 258 0.30 9.57 19.10
C GLY A 258 -0.65 10.48 18.33
N PHE A 259 -1.76 10.89 18.96
CA PHE A 259 -2.74 11.76 18.32
C PHE A 259 -3.58 12.52 19.33
N VAL A 260 -3.88 13.75 18.98
CA VAL A 260 -4.82 14.62 19.70
C VAL A 260 -5.78 15.18 18.66
N SER A 261 -7.08 14.97 18.86
CA SER A 261 -8.10 15.44 17.92
C SER A 261 -8.06 16.98 17.79
N PRO A 262 -8.15 17.52 16.57
CA PRO A 262 -8.35 18.94 16.36
C PRO A 262 -9.80 19.39 16.67
N ILE A 263 -10.70 18.43 16.91
CA ILE A 263 -12.10 18.66 17.20
C ILE A 263 -12.32 18.49 18.70
N VAL A 264 -12.94 19.48 19.33
CA VAL A 264 -13.39 19.43 20.71
C VAL A 264 -14.84 18.95 20.71
N GLU A 265 -15.13 17.93 21.48
CA GLU A 265 -16.49 17.40 21.60
C GLU A 265 -17.41 18.40 22.34
N ALA A 266 -18.74 18.19 22.23
CA ALA A 266 -19.75 19.09 22.82
C ALA A 266 -19.64 19.19 24.35
N ASP A 267 -19.05 18.20 25.03
CA ASP A 267 -18.80 18.16 26.47
C ASP A 267 -17.44 18.79 26.87
N GLY A 268 -16.74 19.42 25.93
CA GLY A 268 -15.41 20.02 26.15
C GLY A 268 -14.27 19.01 26.19
N SER A 269 -14.52 17.73 25.94
CA SER A 269 -13.47 16.71 25.87
C SER A 269 -12.77 16.69 24.52
N VAL A 270 -11.54 16.22 24.49
CA VAL A 270 -10.73 16.06 23.28
C VAL A 270 -10.34 14.60 23.13
N PRO A 271 -10.72 13.94 22.02
CA PRO A 271 -10.27 12.58 21.75
C PRO A 271 -8.75 12.52 21.59
N VAL A 272 -8.13 11.59 22.32
CA VAL A 272 -6.70 11.31 22.28
C VAL A 272 -6.48 9.82 22.15
N TRP A 273 -5.40 9.41 21.50
CA TRP A 273 -5.02 8.01 21.52
C TRP A 273 -3.50 7.81 21.59
N SER A 274 -3.13 6.68 22.12
CA SER A 274 -1.76 6.17 22.17
C SER A 274 -1.68 4.78 21.56
N LYS A 275 -0.59 4.47 20.89
CA LYS A 275 -0.30 3.12 20.42
C LYS A 275 0.30 2.30 21.54
N ILE A 276 -0.07 1.03 21.58
CA ILE A 276 0.52 0.03 22.47
C ILE A 276 0.89 -1.22 21.65
N SER A 277 2.02 -1.83 22.00
CA SER A 277 2.38 -3.14 21.48
C SER A 277 1.66 -4.22 22.29
N ASN A 278 1.03 -5.16 21.60
CA ASN A 278 0.39 -6.29 22.25
C ASN A 278 1.43 -7.30 22.72
N GLN A 279 1.11 -8.01 23.79
CA GLN A 279 1.96 -9.04 24.37
C GLN A 279 1.30 -10.40 24.24
N GLN A 280 2.11 -11.44 24.14
CA GLN A 280 1.62 -12.80 24.17
C GLN A 280 1.86 -13.42 25.55
N LEU A 281 0.84 -14.04 26.11
CA LEU A 281 0.91 -14.84 27.31
C LEU A 281 0.47 -16.28 26.98
N ASN A 282 1.35 -17.25 27.17
CA ASN A 282 1.08 -18.66 26.84
C ASN A 282 0.63 -18.88 25.38
N GLY A 283 1.18 -18.12 24.41
CA GLY A 283 0.82 -18.23 22.99
C GLY A 283 -0.50 -17.52 22.61
N GLN A 284 -1.13 -16.82 23.53
CA GLN A 284 -2.35 -16.03 23.27
C GLN A 284 -2.07 -14.54 23.45
N TRP A 285 -2.71 -13.72 22.61
CA TRP A 285 -2.65 -12.28 22.71
C TRP A 285 -3.37 -11.78 23.96
N LEU A 286 -2.66 -10.97 24.75
CA LEU A 286 -3.11 -10.51 26.06
C LEU A 286 -4.21 -9.46 25.93
N PHE A 287 -4.00 -8.47 25.05
CA PHE A 287 -4.95 -7.38 24.85
C PHE A 287 -5.87 -7.66 23.68
N ARG A 288 -7.16 -7.33 23.86
CA ARG A 288 -8.21 -7.54 22.87
C ARG A 288 -9.04 -6.28 22.71
N GLU A 289 -9.59 -6.09 21.52
CA GLU A 289 -10.57 -5.02 21.29
C GLU A 289 -11.74 -5.10 22.26
N GLY A 290 -12.15 -3.95 22.79
CA GLY A 290 -13.25 -3.83 23.76
C GLY A 290 -12.81 -3.92 25.22
N MET A 291 -11.52 -4.13 25.53
CA MET A 291 -11.02 -3.97 26.88
C MET A 291 -11.05 -2.51 27.31
N THR A 292 -11.29 -2.27 28.60
CA THR A 292 -11.27 -0.93 29.18
C THR A 292 -9.87 -0.59 29.67
N ALA A 293 -9.47 0.64 29.46
CA ALA A 293 -8.20 1.18 29.92
C ALA A 293 -8.39 2.54 30.59
N SER A 294 -7.37 2.97 31.35
CA SER A 294 -7.22 4.37 31.76
C SER A 294 -5.87 4.89 31.29
N MET A 295 -5.77 6.18 30.99
CA MET A 295 -4.54 6.82 30.57
C MET A 295 -4.20 7.98 31.51
N LYS A 296 -2.96 8.03 31.99
CA LYS A 296 -2.40 9.12 32.78
C LYS A 296 -1.36 9.85 31.94
N ILE A 297 -1.73 10.98 31.39
CA ILE A 297 -0.89 11.77 30.48
C ILE A 297 -0.11 12.79 31.30
N GLN A 298 1.22 12.74 31.21
CA GLN A 298 2.09 13.72 31.86
C GLN A 298 2.35 14.89 30.92
N VAL A 299 1.67 16.01 31.17
CA VAL A 299 1.85 17.20 30.35
C VAL A 299 3.14 17.92 30.75
N VAL A 300 4.13 17.85 29.90
CA VAL A 300 5.36 18.62 30.06
C VAL A 300 5.11 20.01 29.46
N SER A 301 4.88 21.02 30.28
CA SER A 301 4.77 22.39 29.80
C SER A 301 6.11 22.81 29.16
N PRO A 302 6.15 23.20 27.89
CA PRO A 302 7.37 23.80 27.32
C PRO A 302 7.65 25.10 28.08
N LYS A 303 8.86 25.24 28.65
CA LYS A 303 9.31 26.51 29.23
C LYS A 303 9.16 27.61 28.17
N GLY A 304 8.29 28.57 28.46
CA GLY A 304 8.26 29.93 27.95
C GLY A 304 8.71 30.13 26.49
N ASN A 305 7.74 30.08 25.57
CA ASN A 305 7.77 31.00 24.44
C ASN A 305 6.64 31.99 24.68
N GLU A 306 7.03 33.23 24.94
CA GLU A 306 6.14 34.38 25.00
C GLU A 306 5.26 34.46 23.76
N PRO A 307 4.02 34.95 23.87
CA PRO A 307 3.16 35.14 22.72
C PRO A 307 3.83 36.12 21.75
N VAL A 308 4.02 35.70 20.52
CA VAL A 308 4.37 36.62 19.43
C VAL A 308 3.22 37.62 19.31
N SER A 309 3.42 38.82 19.82
CA SER A 309 2.59 39.97 19.58
C SER A 309 2.65 40.33 18.10
N GLN A 310 1.50 40.33 17.44
CA GLN A 310 1.31 41.05 16.17
C GLN A 310 1.27 42.54 16.40
#